data_b64bfd32cfb5cc0ed60ec047ff420867
#
_entry.id   b64bfd32cfb5cc0ed60ec047ff420867
#
_cell.length_a   1.000
_cell.length_b   1.000
_cell.length_c   1.000
_cell.angle_alpha   90.00
_cell.angle_beta   90.00
_cell.angle_gamma   90.00
#
_symmetry.space_group_name_H-M   'P 1'
#
loop_
_entity.id
_entity.type
_entity.pdbx_description
1 polymer ?
#
loop_
_entity_poly.entity_id
_entity_poly.type
_entity_poly.pdbx_seq_one_letter_code
_entity_poly.pdbx_strand_id
1 'polypeptide(L)'
;MVSLIVEASNGVCSIACFEEKNILAEKNFVCSNNLSAVILEEIENCLKEANKKKTDLTEVISSEGPGSYTAIRVVAAVCKTLAYTLKIKLKKVSSLKLQALLEFDSNKLLVPLLMHVVVMFLVQYMKILVAT
;
A
#
# COMPACT_ATOMS: atom_id res chain seq x y z
N MET A 1 7.50 15.54 -8.35
CA MET A 1 7.24 14.10 -8.62
C MET A 1 5.97 13.71 -7.90
N VAL A 2 4.93 13.28 -8.65
CA VAL A 2 3.63 12.89 -8.07
C VAL A 2 3.57 11.37 -7.97
N SER A 3 3.33 10.87 -6.78
CA SER A 3 3.33 9.44 -6.47
C SER A 3 1.99 9.00 -5.90
N LEU A 4 1.53 7.83 -6.31
CA LEU A 4 0.35 7.17 -5.75
C LEU A 4 0.79 5.92 -4.99
N ILE A 5 0.39 5.80 -3.74
CA ILE A 5 0.59 4.59 -2.94
C ILE A 5 -0.73 3.89 -2.70
N VAL A 6 -0.74 2.56 -2.83
CA VAL A 6 -1.90 1.71 -2.55
C VAL A 6 -1.47 0.54 -1.69
N GLU A 7 -2.11 0.41 -0.53
CA GLU A 7 -1.84 -0.63 0.47
C GLU A 7 -3.16 -1.26 0.92
N ALA A 8 -3.24 -2.58 0.99
CA ALA A 8 -4.45 -3.29 1.43
C ALA A 8 -4.13 -4.64 2.11
N SER A 9 -2.97 -4.78 2.72
CA SER A 9 -2.52 -6.06 3.30
C SER A 9 -3.23 -6.43 4.61
N ASN A 10 -3.76 -5.44 5.33
CA ASN A 10 -4.21 -5.59 6.73
C ASN A 10 -5.72 -5.31 6.92
N GLY A 11 -6.55 -5.68 5.95
CA GLY A 11 -8.01 -5.51 6.05
C GLY A 11 -8.52 -4.09 5.84
N VAL A 12 -7.65 -3.12 5.76
CA VAL A 12 -7.95 -1.73 5.37
C VAL A 12 -7.22 -1.44 4.08
N CYS A 13 -7.90 -0.83 3.12
CA CYS A 13 -7.27 -0.29 1.93
C CYS A 13 -6.94 1.18 2.17
N SER A 14 -5.68 1.52 2.03
CA SER A 14 -5.16 2.89 2.14
C SER A 14 -4.62 3.32 0.78
N ILE A 15 -5.10 4.47 0.32
CA ILE A 15 -4.68 5.09 -0.93
C ILE A 15 -4.20 6.50 -0.59
N ALA A 16 -3.01 6.87 -1.00
CA ALA A 16 -2.51 8.22 -0.81
C ALA A 16 -1.84 8.75 -2.08
N CYS A 17 -2.12 10.01 -2.38
CA CYS A 17 -1.44 10.78 -3.41
C CYS A 17 -0.51 11.78 -2.74
N PHE A 18 0.74 11.81 -3.13
CA PHE A 18 1.71 12.74 -2.58
C PHE A 18 2.62 13.33 -3.65
N GLU A 19 3.11 14.51 -3.38
CA GLU A 19 4.08 15.21 -4.20
C GLU A 19 5.32 15.48 -3.39
N GLU A 20 6.45 14.89 -3.81
CA GLU A 20 7.71 14.87 -3.05
C GLU A 20 7.54 14.27 -1.65
N LYS A 21 7.42 15.09 -0.61
CA LYS A 21 7.23 14.67 0.79
C LYS A 21 5.87 15.07 1.37
N ASN A 22 5.03 15.76 0.58
CA ASN A 22 3.74 16.27 1.04
C ASN A 22 2.61 15.34 0.61
N ILE A 23 1.82 14.88 1.57
CA ILE A 23 0.57 14.15 1.28
C ILE A 23 -0.43 15.19 0.78
N LEU A 24 -0.96 14.98 -0.43
CA LEU A 24 -1.96 15.86 -1.04
C LEU A 24 -3.38 15.39 -0.73
N ALA A 25 -3.60 14.09 -0.71
CA ALA A 25 -4.88 13.47 -0.35
C ALA A 25 -4.66 12.03 0.10
N GLU A 26 -5.53 11.54 0.96
CA GLU A 26 -5.56 10.14 1.38
C GLU A 26 -6.98 9.61 1.52
N LYS A 27 -7.14 8.31 1.28
CA LYS A 27 -8.37 7.55 1.46
C LYS A 27 -8.10 6.29 2.24
N ASN A 28 -8.92 6.03 3.26
CA ASN A 28 -8.85 4.81 4.04
C ASN A 28 -10.24 4.19 4.12
N PHE A 29 -10.38 2.92 3.76
CA PHE A 29 -11.64 2.20 3.84
C PHE A 29 -11.43 0.72 4.11
N VAL A 30 -12.41 0.08 4.72
CA VAL A 30 -12.32 -1.35 5.05
C VAL A 30 -12.39 -2.18 3.77
N CYS A 31 -11.46 -3.10 3.61
CA CYS A 31 -11.48 -4.07 2.51
C CYS A 31 -12.67 -5.00 2.67
N SER A 32 -13.63 -4.90 1.76
CA SER A 32 -14.75 -5.82 1.65
C SER A 32 -14.54 -6.78 0.47
N ASN A 33 -15.45 -7.74 0.32
CA ASN A 33 -15.39 -8.70 -0.78
C ASN A 33 -15.49 -8.07 -2.19
N ASN A 34 -15.81 -6.79 -2.27
CA ASN A 34 -15.90 -6.04 -3.53
C ASN A 34 -14.76 -5.04 -3.75
N LEU A 35 -13.60 -5.20 -3.08
CA LEU A 35 -12.46 -4.31 -3.24
C LEU A 35 -12.12 -4.06 -4.72
N SER A 36 -12.15 -5.10 -5.55
CA SER A 36 -11.87 -4.98 -6.99
C SER A 36 -12.84 -4.07 -7.75
N ALA A 37 -14.06 -3.92 -7.26
CA ALA A 37 -15.07 -3.06 -7.88
C ALA A 37 -14.89 -1.58 -7.49
N VAL A 38 -14.43 -1.30 -6.28
CA VAL A 38 -14.40 0.07 -5.73
C VAL A 38 -13.01 0.73 -5.81
N ILE A 39 -11.93 -0.03 -5.87
CA ILE A 39 -10.57 0.49 -5.75
C ILE A 39 -10.21 1.53 -6.82
N LEU A 40 -10.67 1.34 -8.04
CA LEU A 40 -10.41 2.28 -9.14
C LEU A 40 -11.12 3.62 -8.94
N GLU A 41 -12.36 3.56 -8.45
CA GLU A 41 -13.14 4.76 -8.11
C GLU A 41 -12.48 5.51 -6.96
N GLU A 42 -12.03 4.81 -5.93
CA GLU A 42 -11.35 5.42 -4.78
C GLU A 42 -10.00 6.03 -5.16
N ILE A 43 -9.26 5.43 -6.09
CA ILE A 43 -8.05 6.03 -6.67
C ILE A 43 -8.40 7.32 -7.41
N GLU A 44 -9.46 7.32 -8.22
CA GLU A 44 -9.90 8.53 -8.91
C GLU A 44 -10.34 9.63 -7.94
N ASN A 45 -11.08 9.28 -6.90
CA ASN A 45 -11.51 10.22 -5.88
C ASN A 45 -10.31 10.82 -5.13
N CYS A 46 -9.33 10.00 -4.77
CA CYS A 46 -8.09 10.46 -4.13
C CYS A 46 -7.31 11.44 -5.03
N LEU A 47 -7.20 11.14 -6.33
CA LEU A 47 -6.54 12.04 -7.28
C LEU A 47 -7.32 13.37 -7.47
N LYS A 48 -8.66 13.32 -7.53
CA LYS A 48 -9.49 14.53 -7.61
C LYS A 48 -9.30 15.42 -6.38
N GLU A 49 -9.29 14.84 -5.18
CA GLU A 49 -9.04 15.60 -3.93
C GLU A 49 -7.62 16.19 -3.90
N ALA A 50 -6.65 15.47 -4.45
CA ALA A 50 -5.28 15.98 -4.63
C ALA A 50 -5.16 17.05 -5.73
N ASN A 51 -6.23 17.39 -6.45
CA ASN A 51 -6.21 18.24 -7.65
C ASN A 51 -5.21 17.74 -8.71
N LYS A 52 -5.08 16.43 -8.87
CA LYS A 52 -4.19 15.78 -9.84
C LYS A 52 -4.97 14.91 -10.80
N LYS A 53 -4.43 14.77 -12.02
CA LYS A 53 -4.92 13.83 -13.02
C LYS A 53 -4.07 12.56 -13.02
N LYS A 54 -4.60 11.46 -13.55
CA LYS A 54 -3.83 10.22 -13.74
C LYS A 54 -2.54 10.44 -14.55
N THR A 55 -2.57 11.37 -15.49
CA THR A 55 -1.43 11.75 -16.33
C THR A 55 -0.31 12.48 -15.58
N ASP A 56 -0.60 13.04 -14.42
CA ASP A 56 0.38 13.75 -13.61
C ASP A 56 1.22 12.78 -12.75
N LEU A 57 0.78 11.53 -12.64
CA LEU A 57 1.49 10.49 -11.90
C LEU A 57 2.82 10.16 -12.58
N THR A 58 3.86 10.10 -11.78
CA THR A 58 5.22 9.71 -12.20
C THR A 58 5.61 8.33 -11.70
N GLU A 59 4.96 7.88 -10.65
CA GLU A 59 5.15 6.53 -10.10
C GLU A 59 3.94 6.03 -9.32
N VAL A 60 3.82 4.71 -9.24
CA VAL A 60 2.88 4.00 -8.38
C VAL A 60 3.65 3.11 -7.43
N ILE A 61 3.24 3.08 -6.17
CA ILE A 61 3.84 2.26 -5.12
C ILE A 61 2.77 1.31 -4.60
N SER A 62 3.04 0.02 -4.59
CA SER A 62 2.13 -1.00 -4.06
C SER A 62 2.79 -1.82 -2.96
N SER A 63 2.01 -2.24 -1.97
CA SER A 63 2.46 -3.29 -1.05
C SER A 63 2.57 -4.63 -1.78
N GLU A 64 3.61 -5.40 -1.45
CA GLU A 64 3.83 -6.75 -2.01
C GLU A 64 3.52 -7.87 -1.00
N GLY A 65 3.02 -7.50 0.17
CA GLY A 65 2.75 -8.42 1.27
C GLY A 65 3.92 -8.53 2.26
N PRO A 66 3.81 -9.46 3.21
CA PRO A 66 2.71 -10.40 3.42
C PRO A 66 1.41 -9.72 3.84
N GLY A 67 0.28 -10.44 3.69
CA GLY A 67 -1.04 -9.93 4.08
C GLY A 67 -2.19 -10.68 3.43
N SER A 68 -3.36 -10.07 3.37
CA SER A 68 -4.55 -10.63 2.72
C SER A 68 -4.27 -11.02 1.27
N TYR A 69 -4.32 -12.30 0.98
CA TYR A 69 -4.01 -12.85 -0.35
C TYR A 69 -4.83 -12.19 -1.47
N THR A 70 -6.13 -12.09 -1.28
CA THR A 70 -7.02 -11.49 -2.28
C THR A 70 -6.74 -10.00 -2.46
N ALA A 71 -6.62 -9.24 -1.37
CA ALA A 71 -6.41 -7.81 -1.43
C ALA A 71 -5.06 -7.44 -2.08
N ILE A 72 -3.98 -8.14 -1.71
CA ILE A 72 -2.65 -7.92 -2.31
C ILE A 72 -2.67 -8.16 -3.81
N ARG A 73 -3.37 -9.19 -4.28
CA ARG A 73 -3.48 -9.49 -5.72
C ARG A 73 -4.28 -8.42 -6.47
N VAL A 74 -5.39 -7.96 -5.90
CA VAL A 74 -6.18 -6.87 -6.48
C VAL A 74 -5.33 -5.61 -6.60
N VAL A 75 -4.67 -5.19 -5.52
CA VAL A 75 -3.79 -4.01 -5.51
C VAL A 75 -2.65 -4.17 -6.53
N ALA A 76 -2.00 -5.34 -6.55
CA ALA A 76 -0.90 -5.59 -7.49
C ALA A 76 -1.36 -5.53 -8.95
N ALA A 77 -2.54 -6.07 -9.27
CA ALA A 77 -3.10 -6.02 -10.63
C ALA A 77 -3.40 -4.58 -11.04
N VAL A 78 -4.07 -3.82 -10.18
CA VAL A 78 -4.43 -2.41 -10.45
C VAL A 78 -3.17 -1.56 -10.62
N CYS A 79 -2.22 -1.64 -9.69
CA CYS A 79 -0.99 -0.85 -9.74
C CYS A 79 -0.12 -1.19 -10.96
N LYS A 80 -0.02 -2.48 -11.33
CA LYS A 80 0.68 -2.90 -12.54
C LYS A 80 0.02 -2.36 -13.80
N THR A 81 -1.32 -2.44 -13.88
CA THR A 81 -2.07 -1.93 -15.02
C THR A 81 -1.91 -0.43 -15.16
N LEU A 82 -2.02 0.32 -14.06
CA LEU A 82 -1.79 1.76 -14.07
C LEU A 82 -0.37 2.11 -14.53
N ALA A 83 0.65 1.47 -13.94
CA ALA A 83 2.03 1.71 -14.28
C ALA A 83 2.33 1.41 -15.76
N TYR A 84 1.80 0.29 -16.28
CA TYR A 84 1.96 -0.11 -17.67
C TYR A 84 1.26 0.87 -18.64
N THR A 85 -0.01 1.20 -18.35
CA THR A 85 -0.82 2.06 -19.21
C THR A 85 -0.28 3.49 -19.26
N LEU A 86 0.15 4.02 -18.13
CA LEU A 86 0.68 5.38 -18.04
C LEU A 86 2.19 5.45 -18.33
N LYS A 87 2.86 4.31 -18.52
CA LYS A 87 4.32 4.20 -18.75
C LYS A 87 5.14 4.85 -17.63
N ILE A 88 4.71 4.67 -16.39
CA ILE A 88 5.33 5.22 -15.20
C ILE A 88 5.99 4.11 -14.35
N LYS A 89 6.79 4.49 -13.36
CA LYS A 89 7.50 3.53 -12.50
C LYS A 89 6.53 2.82 -11.56
N LEU A 90 6.72 1.51 -11.40
CA LEU A 90 6.10 0.71 -10.33
C LEU A 90 7.16 0.38 -9.28
N LYS A 91 6.91 0.81 -8.05
CA LYS A 91 7.70 0.42 -6.88
C LYS A 91 6.89 -0.53 -6.00
N LYS A 92 7.59 -1.41 -5.32
CA LYS A 92 6.99 -2.35 -4.36
C LYS A 92 7.60 -2.15 -2.99
N VAL A 93 6.80 -2.33 -1.96
CA VAL A 93 7.23 -2.21 -0.58
C VAL A 93 6.64 -3.34 0.25
N SER A 94 7.44 -3.90 1.15
CA SER A 94 6.96 -4.94 2.07
C SER A 94 5.97 -4.36 3.07
N SER A 95 4.83 -5.04 3.25
CA SER A 95 3.81 -4.65 4.24
C SER A 95 4.35 -4.65 5.67
N LEU A 96 5.22 -5.61 6.00
CA LEU A 96 5.88 -5.65 7.32
C LEU A 96 6.83 -4.47 7.51
N LYS A 97 7.54 -4.07 6.45
CA LYS A 97 8.41 -2.88 6.50
C LYS A 97 7.60 -1.61 6.73
N LEU A 98 6.44 -1.47 6.08
CA LEU A 98 5.54 -0.34 6.31
C LEU A 98 5.06 -0.29 7.77
N GLN A 99 4.65 -1.42 8.33
CA GLN A 99 4.24 -1.50 9.73
C GLN A 99 5.38 -1.12 10.70
N ALA A 100 6.58 -1.60 10.46
CA ALA A 100 7.74 -1.26 11.28
C ALA A 100 8.07 0.24 11.25
N LEU A 101 7.83 0.90 10.12
CA LEU A 101 8.10 2.33 9.98
C LEU A 101 7.11 3.21 10.76
N LEU A 102 5.89 2.73 11.01
CA LEU A 102 4.89 3.48 11.80
C LEU A 102 5.29 3.63 13.27
N GLU A 103 6.00 2.66 13.81
CA GLU A 103 6.41 2.59 15.22
C GLU A 103 7.93 2.75 15.39
N PHE A 104 8.59 3.42 14.42
CA PHE A 104 10.04 3.51 14.41
C PHE A 104 10.57 4.30 15.63
N ASP A 105 11.17 3.57 16.56
CA ASP A 105 11.96 4.11 17.67
C ASP A 105 13.35 3.47 17.61
N SER A 106 14.39 4.28 17.42
CA SER A 106 15.77 3.82 17.24
C SER A 106 16.34 3.01 18.42
N ASN A 107 15.69 3.07 19.58
CA ASN A 107 16.15 2.41 20.79
C ASN A 107 15.40 1.11 21.12
N LYS A 108 14.47 0.66 20.27
CA LYS A 108 13.64 -0.53 20.52
C LYS A 108 13.74 -1.53 19.38
N LEU A 109 13.66 -2.82 19.74
CA LEU A 109 13.49 -3.89 18.77
C LEU A 109 12.03 -3.91 18.32
N LEU A 110 11.79 -3.65 17.03
CA LEU A 110 10.46 -3.74 16.43
C LEU A 110 10.27 -5.10 15.77
N VAL A 111 9.19 -5.78 16.15
CA VAL A 111 8.81 -7.08 15.59
C VAL A 111 7.42 -6.93 14.97
N PRO A 112 7.32 -6.56 13.69
CA PRO A 112 6.02 -6.50 13.02
C PRO A 112 5.43 -7.90 12.89
N LEU A 113 4.15 -8.05 13.28
CA LEU A 113 3.42 -9.30 13.26
C LEU A 113 2.15 -9.14 12.43
N LEU A 114 1.97 -10.00 11.45
CA LEU A 114 0.75 -10.09 10.64
C LEU A 114 0.01 -11.37 10.99
N MET A 115 -1.18 -11.24 11.60
CA MET A 115 -2.07 -12.38 11.79
C MET A 115 -2.90 -12.62 10.54
N HIS A 116 -2.63 -13.73 9.87
CA HIS A 116 -3.46 -14.20 8.77
C HIS A 116 -4.58 -15.07 9.29
N VAL A 117 -5.82 -14.61 9.19
CA VAL A 117 -7.01 -15.43 9.39
C VAL A 117 -7.40 -16.08 8.07
N VAL A 118 -6.60 -16.96 7.56
CA VAL A 118 -7.02 -17.99 6.61
C VAL A 118 -6.20 -19.23 6.89
N VAL A 119 -6.85 -20.13 7.63
CA VAL A 119 -6.52 -21.56 7.69
C VAL A 119 -5.04 -21.92 7.62
N MET A 120 -4.53 -22.27 8.81
CA MET A 120 -3.26 -22.96 9.05
C MET A 120 -1.97 -22.13 9.03
N PHE A 121 -1.58 -21.73 10.26
CA PHE A 121 -0.19 -21.72 10.74
C PHE A 121 0.87 -21.10 9.84
N LEU A 122 0.91 -19.80 9.73
CA LEU A 122 2.16 -19.14 9.46
C LEU A 122 2.20 -17.82 10.25
N VAL A 123 2.60 -17.93 11.49
CA VAL A 123 3.17 -16.79 12.24
C VAL A 123 4.53 -16.54 11.62
N GLN A 124 4.63 -15.60 10.72
CA GLN A 124 5.91 -15.23 10.13
C GLN A 124 6.57 -14.20 11.04
N TYR A 125 7.49 -14.66 11.87
CA TYR A 125 8.35 -13.78 12.66
C TYR A 125 9.44 -13.18 11.76
N MET A 126 9.37 -11.90 11.51
CA MET A 126 10.51 -11.19 10.95
C MET A 126 11.16 -10.35 12.06
N LYS A 127 12.33 -10.79 12.54
CA LYS A 127 13.19 -9.96 13.37
C LYS A 127 13.81 -8.87 12.49
N ILE A 128 13.36 -7.63 12.65
CA ILE A 128 14.09 -6.50 12.11
C ILE A 128 15.16 -6.17 13.16
N LEU A 129 16.37 -6.67 12.94
CA LEU A 129 17.54 -6.15 13.64
C LEU A 129 17.78 -4.75 13.08
N VAL A 130 17.36 -3.74 13.81
CA VAL A 130 17.93 -2.40 13.60
C VAL A 130 19.36 -2.51 14.11
N ALA A 131 20.31 -2.63 13.15
CA ALA A 131 21.72 -2.56 13.51
C ALA A 131 21.96 -1.18 14.13
N THR A 132 22.34 -1.24 15.38
CA THR A 132 22.90 -0.11 16.10
C THR A 132 24.19 0.36 15.45
#